data_9956f10c79d633f4842b5129ec9dc350
#
_entry.id   9956f10c79d633f4842b5129ec9dc350
#
_cell.length_a   1.000
_cell.length_b   1.000
_cell.length_c   1.000
_cell.angle_alpha   90.00
_cell.angle_beta   90.00
_cell.angle_gamma   90.00
#
_symmetry.space_group_name_H-M   'P 1'
#
loop_
_entity.id
_entity.type
_entity.pdbx_description
1 polymer ?
#
loop_
_entity_poly.entity_id
_entity_poly.type
_entity_poly.pdbx_seq_one_letter_code
_entity_poly.pdbx_strand_id
1 'polypeptide(L)'
;MRILALESSCDESAAAVLDSERGLLAHELFSQIELHRIYGGVVPELASRDHVRKLLPLVRGALAQAGTDPKDLGGVAYTAGPGLIGALLTGAALARSLAYAWGVPAIAVHHLEGHLLAPLLEDEPPPFPHVALLVSGGHTMLIEVQGIGQYELLGETRDDAAGEAFDKTAKLLGLPYPGGPELARMADAATGGSFTFPRPMLDRPGLEFSFSGLKTAVLHAVRAHEMTPALKSDVAHAVQEAIVETLVAKAVRALEQTGLDALVVSGGVSANRTLRARLDATVGRRGGRVYYPRIEFCTDNAAMIAVAGLARLAAGQHDTLSIRARAQWPLKDLHALRATPQGDRAEPRPPTFSGAKRAR
;
A
#
# COMPACT_ATOMS: atom_id res chain seq x y z
N MET A 1 -15.30 8.08 -17.81
CA MET A 1 -15.44 8.97 -16.61
C MET A 1 -14.07 9.31 -16.08
N ARG A 2 -13.83 10.57 -15.75
CA ARG A 2 -12.55 11.03 -15.22
C ARG A 2 -12.71 11.49 -13.79
N ILE A 3 -11.77 11.14 -12.90
CA ILE A 3 -11.82 11.54 -11.50
C ILE A 3 -10.48 12.13 -11.03
N LEU A 4 -10.56 12.98 -10.02
CA LEU A 4 -9.42 13.41 -9.22
C LEU A 4 -9.37 12.56 -7.95
N ALA A 5 -8.18 12.14 -7.52
CA ALA A 5 -7.99 11.46 -6.25
C ALA A 5 -6.90 12.14 -5.40
N LEU A 6 -7.08 12.12 -4.08
CA LEU A 6 -6.14 12.66 -3.09
C LEU A 6 -5.75 11.58 -2.07
N GLU A 7 -4.44 11.50 -1.78
CA GLU A 7 -3.87 10.69 -0.71
C GLU A 7 -3.21 11.60 0.33
N SER A 8 -3.49 11.35 1.61
CA SER A 8 -2.91 12.09 2.74
C SER A 8 -2.99 11.32 4.06
N SER A 9 -2.95 9.99 4.03
CA SER A 9 -3.18 9.20 5.25
C SER A 9 -2.02 9.22 6.25
N CYS A 10 -0.80 9.48 5.79
CA CYS A 10 0.41 9.44 6.62
C CYS A 10 1.37 10.60 6.29
N ASP A 11 2.46 10.33 5.60
CA ASP A 11 3.52 11.29 5.28
C ASP A 11 3.73 11.51 3.77
N GLU A 12 2.89 10.92 2.92
CA GLU A 12 2.80 11.23 1.50
C GLU A 12 1.59 12.13 1.20
N SER A 13 1.85 13.25 0.53
CA SER A 13 0.81 14.09 -0.08
C SER A 13 0.75 13.78 -1.56
N ALA A 14 -0.38 13.33 -2.09
CA ALA A 14 -0.48 13.05 -3.51
C ALA A 14 -1.83 13.43 -4.11
N ALA A 15 -1.79 13.71 -5.43
CA ALA A 15 -2.97 13.92 -6.26
C ALA A 15 -2.81 13.16 -7.58
N ALA A 16 -3.89 12.56 -8.07
CA ALA A 16 -3.90 11.83 -9.35
C ALA A 16 -5.17 12.10 -10.14
N VAL A 17 -5.06 12.07 -11.47
CA VAL A 17 -6.20 12.11 -12.38
C VAL A 17 -6.25 10.80 -13.16
N LEU A 18 -7.34 10.06 -12.98
CA LEU A 18 -7.60 8.78 -13.64
C LEU A 18 -8.82 8.87 -14.53
N ASP A 19 -8.70 8.35 -15.74
CA ASP A 19 -9.79 8.27 -16.72
C ASP A 19 -10.15 6.80 -16.99
N SER A 20 -11.44 6.46 -16.97
CA SER A 20 -11.91 5.07 -17.13
C SER A 20 -11.52 4.40 -18.45
N GLU A 21 -11.22 5.19 -19.51
CA GLU A 21 -10.88 4.69 -20.84
C GLU A 21 -9.40 4.84 -21.14
N ARG A 22 -8.78 5.93 -20.66
CA ARG A 22 -7.41 6.31 -20.98
C ARG A 22 -6.39 5.93 -19.91
N GLY A 23 -6.86 5.41 -18.77
CA GLY A 23 -6.02 5.06 -17.64
C GLY A 23 -5.53 6.27 -16.83
N LEU A 24 -4.37 6.14 -16.19
CA LEU A 24 -3.78 7.20 -15.38
C LEU A 24 -3.24 8.32 -16.27
N LEU A 25 -3.80 9.52 -16.11
CA LEU A 25 -3.43 10.69 -16.91
C LEU A 25 -2.36 11.55 -16.24
N ALA A 26 -2.38 11.61 -14.89
CA ALA A 26 -1.42 12.36 -14.11
C ALA A 26 -1.31 11.80 -12.71
N HIS A 27 -0.12 11.88 -12.13
CA HIS A 27 0.17 11.53 -10.75
C HIS A 27 1.25 12.45 -10.21
N GLU A 28 0.91 13.23 -9.19
CA GLU A 28 1.79 14.13 -8.47
C GLU A 28 1.93 13.66 -7.04
N LEU A 29 3.17 13.53 -6.55
CA LEU A 29 3.47 13.05 -5.21
C LEU A 29 4.56 13.91 -4.57
N PHE A 30 4.36 14.23 -3.29
CA PHE A 30 5.33 14.85 -2.42
C PHE A 30 5.48 14.02 -1.15
N SER A 31 6.69 13.46 -0.92
CA SER A 31 7.01 12.73 0.31
C SER A 31 7.59 13.65 1.37
N GLN A 32 7.14 13.48 2.60
CA GLN A 32 7.59 14.23 3.77
C GLN A 32 8.76 13.54 4.49
N ILE A 33 9.38 12.52 3.89
CA ILE A 33 10.49 11.75 4.49
C ILE A 33 11.59 12.69 5.03
N GLU A 34 11.99 13.71 4.26
CA GLU A 34 13.03 14.66 4.70
C GLU A 34 12.61 15.44 5.95
N LEU A 35 11.32 15.82 6.05
CA LEU A 35 10.77 16.50 7.23
C LEU A 35 10.84 15.61 8.47
N HIS A 36 10.58 14.33 8.32
CA HIS A 36 10.48 13.37 9.42
C HIS A 36 11.81 12.68 9.78
N ARG A 37 12.81 12.74 8.89
CA ARG A 37 14.10 12.08 9.06
C ARG A 37 14.79 12.46 10.37
N ILE A 38 14.78 13.72 10.74
CA ILE A 38 15.45 14.23 11.96
C ILE A 38 14.79 13.68 13.25
N TYR A 39 13.54 13.26 13.18
CA TYR A 39 12.81 12.66 14.31
C TYR A 39 12.91 11.12 14.33
N GLY A 40 13.44 10.52 13.27
CA GLY A 40 13.56 9.08 13.13
C GLY A 40 12.21 8.34 13.01
N GLY A 41 11.20 9.01 12.44
CA GLY A 41 9.86 8.49 12.18
C GLY A 41 8.83 9.63 12.05
N VAL A 42 7.63 9.31 11.60
CA VAL A 42 6.57 10.29 11.31
C VAL A 42 6.10 10.98 12.58
N VAL A 43 6.01 12.31 12.53
CA VAL A 43 5.41 13.17 13.57
C VAL A 43 4.04 13.63 13.07
N PRO A 44 2.91 13.11 13.61
CA PRO A 44 1.57 13.31 13.06
C PRO A 44 1.15 14.77 12.89
N GLU A 45 1.52 15.63 13.84
CA GLU A 45 1.23 17.07 13.83
C GLU A 45 1.93 17.77 12.65
N LEU A 46 3.21 17.43 12.40
CA LEU A 46 3.97 18.01 11.29
C LEU A 46 3.42 17.50 9.95
N ALA A 47 3.09 16.22 9.86
CA ALA A 47 2.49 15.64 8.66
C ALA A 47 1.21 16.37 8.28
N SER A 48 0.29 16.55 9.23
CA SER A 48 -0.97 17.26 9.01
C SER A 48 -0.79 18.67 8.49
N ARG A 49 0.16 19.42 9.06
CA ARG A 49 0.46 20.81 8.66
C ARG A 49 1.08 20.89 7.27
N ASP A 50 1.90 19.93 6.90
CA ASP A 50 2.54 19.94 5.58
C ASP A 50 1.55 19.55 4.47
N HIS A 51 0.60 18.63 4.73
CA HIS A 51 -0.50 18.36 3.80
C HIS A 51 -1.30 19.61 3.44
N VAL A 52 -1.56 20.52 4.40
CA VAL A 52 -2.25 21.80 4.12
C VAL A 52 -1.49 22.63 3.08
N ARG A 53 -0.16 22.58 3.10
CA ARG A 53 0.68 23.35 2.17
C ARG A 53 0.83 22.67 0.80
N LYS A 54 0.85 21.35 0.77
CA LYS A 54 1.25 20.57 -0.40
C LYS A 54 0.08 20.12 -1.29
N LEU A 55 -1.04 19.74 -0.71
CA LEU A 55 -2.11 19.08 -1.48
C LEU A 55 -2.70 19.98 -2.59
N LEU A 56 -3.00 21.25 -2.32
CA LEU A 56 -3.59 22.10 -3.37
C LEU A 56 -2.63 22.38 -4.54
N PRO A 57 -1.34 22.68 -4.34
CA PRO A 57 -0.37 22.71 -5.44
C PRO A 57 -0.31 21.41 -6.25
N LEU A 58 -0.31 20.23 -5.59
CA LEU A 58 -0.30 18.93 -6.28
C LEU A 58 -1.57 18.71 -7.10
N VAL A 59 -2.74 19.08 -6.57
CA VAL A 59 -4.01 19.04 -7.33
C VAL A 59 -3.93 19.88 -8.60
N ARG A 60 -3.40 21.12 -8.50
CA ARG A 60 -3.23 21.99 -9.66
C ARG A 60 -2.25 21.41 -10.69
N GLY A 61 -1.13 20.84 -10.21
CA GLY A 61 -0.15 20.15 -11.04
C GLY A 61 -0.77 18.98 -11.79
N ALA A 62 -1.45 18.08 -11.07
CA ALA A 62 -2.10 16.91 -11.66
C ALA A 62 -3.18 17.28 -12.69
N LEU A 63 -4.01 18.27 -12.44
CA LEU A 63 -5.02 18.75 -13.40
C LEU A 63 -4.37 19.35 -14.64
N ALA A 64 -3.32 20.17 -14.48
CA ALA A 64 -2.57 20.77 -15.59
C ALA A 64 -1.87 19.70 -16.44
N GLN A 65 -1.19 18.73 -15.81
CA GLN A 65 -0.52 17.62 -16.49
C GLN A 65 -1.51 16.75 -17.27
N ALA A 66 -2.69 16.47 -16.67
CA ALA A 66 -3.75 15.72 -17.31
C ALA A 66 -4.49 16.50 -18.40
N GLY A 67 -4.27 17.80 -18.56
CA GLY A 67 -5.05 18.67 -19.44
C GLY A 67 -6.55 18.62 -19.11
N THR A 68 -6.90 18.61 -17.81
CA THR A 68 -8.26 18.38 -17.32
C THR A 68 -8.80 19.66 -16.68
N ASP A 69 -9.92 20.14 -17.19
CA ASP A 69 -10.71 21.19 -16.53
C ASP A 69 -11.53 20.55 -15.39
N PRO A 70 -11.62 21.16 -14.21
CA PRO A 70 -12.45 20.64 -13.11
C PRO A 70 -13.89 20.28 -13.49
N LYS A 71 -14.49 20.99 -14.44
CA LYS A 71 -15.85 20.69 -14.96
C LYS A 71 -15.96 19.36 -15.71
N ASP A 72 -14.83 18.80 -16.19
CA ASP A 72 -14.79 17.53 -16.91
C ASP A 72 -14.64 16.33 -15.95
N LEU A 73 -14.51 16.59 -14.65
CA LEU A 73 -14.44 15.56 -13.62
C LEU A 73 -15.83 14.99 -13.29
N GLY A 74 -15.90 13.68 -13.22
CA GLY A 74 -17.08 12.94 -12.73
C GLY A 74 -17.10 12.76 -11.21
N GLY A 75 -16.03 13.14 -10.49
CA GLY A 75 -15.98 13.06 -9.05
C GLY A 75 -14.58 13.27 -8.46
N VAL A 76 -14.54 13.36 -7.12
CA VAL A 76 -13.31 13.48 -6.33
C VAL A 76 -13.27 12.34 -5.32
N ALA A 77 -12.22 11.52 -5.37
CA ALA A 77 -11.92 10.48 -4.39
C ALA A 77 -10.89 11.00 -3.38
N TYR A 78 -10.96 10.52 -2.15
CA TYR A 78 -9.96 10.87 -1.13
C TYR A 78 -9.83 9.78 -0.09
N THR A 79 -8.64 9.63 0.49
CA THR A 79 -8.42 8.70 1.57
C THR A 79 -9.10 9.18 2.85
N ALA A 80 -10.00 8.37 3.38
CA ALA A 80 -10.75 8.65 4.60
C ALA A 80 -10.31 7.83 5.82
N GLY A 81 -9.43 6.87 5.61
CA GLY A 81 -8.86 6.00 6.63
C GLY A 81 -8.53 4.58 6.12
N PRO A 82 -7.84 3.78 6.95
CA PRO A 82 -7.17 4.18 8.19
C PRO A 82 -5.98 5.11 7.96
N GLY A 83 -5.50 5.78 9.02
CA GLY A 83 -4.35 6.67 8.95
C GLY A 83 -4.30 7.70 10.09
N LEU A 84 -3.40 8.66 9.97
CA LEU A 84 -3.24 9.75 10.94
C LEU A 84 -4.43 10.72 10.85
N ILE A 85 -5.20 10.86 11.92
CA ILE A 85 -6.48 11.57 11.89
C ILE A 85 -6.39 13.01 11.37
N GLY A 86 -5.36 13.76 11.75
CA GLY A 86 -5.15 15.15 11.30
C GLY A 86 -4.79 15.22 9.81
N ALA A 87 -4.00 14.27 9.31
CA ALA A 87 -3.62 14.15 7.91
C ALA A 87 -4.84 13.77 7.05
N LEU A 88 -5.61 12.76 7.46
CA LEU A 88 -6.87 12.36 6.82
C LEU A 88 -7.88 13.51 6.76
N LEU A 89 -8.05 14.25 7.85
CA LEU A 89 -8.97 15.41 7.89
C LEU A 89 -8.54 16.50 6.91
N THR A 90 -7.25 16.74 6.74
CA THR A 90 -6.73 17.73 5.79
C THR A 90 -7.10 17.36 4.36
N GLY A 91 -6.83 16.11 3.94
CA GLY A 91 -7.18 15.62 2.59
C GLY A 91 -8.68 15.59 2.36
N ALA A 92 -9.44 15.09 3.34
CA ALA A 92 -10.90 15.06 3.27
C ALA A 92 -11.52 16.45 3.14
N ALA A 93 -11.04 17.42 3.94
CA ALA A 93 -11.54 18.79 3.89
C ALA A 93 -11.29 19.42 2.51
N LEU A 94 -10.06 19.28 1.96
CA LEU A 94 -9.74 19.82 0.64
C LEU A 94 -10.57 19.11 -0.45
N ALA A 95 -10.59 17.78 -0.50
CA ALA A 95 -11.33 17.02 -1.50
C ALA A 95 -12.81 17.38 -1.54
N ARG A 96 -13.44 17.47 -0.38
CA ARG A 96 -14.85 17.82 -0.24
C ARG A 96 -15.14 19.26 -0.64
N SER A 97 -14.27 20.18 -0.29
CA SER A 97 -14.40 21.59 -0.68
C SER A 97 -14.29 21.76 -2.19
N LEU A 98 -13.36 21.06 -2.83
CA LEU A 98 -13.21 21.04 -4.29
C LEU A 98 -14.41 20.41 -4.97
N ALA A 99 -14.86 19.26 -4.50
CA ALA A 99 -16.06 18.57 -5.04
C ALA A 99 -17.29 19.46 -4.94
N TYR A 100 -17.50 20.14 -3.80
CA TYR A 100 -18.59 21.08 -3.61
C TYR A 100 -18.51 22.28 -4.57
N ALA A 101 -17.33 22.90 -4.67
CA ALA A 101 -17.13 24.06 -5.54
C ALA A 101 -17.30 23.72 -7.03
N TRP A 102 -16.99 22.51 -7.44
CA TRP A 102 -17.10 22.05 -8.82
C TRP A 102 -18.45 21.38 -9.15
N GLY A 103 -19.30 21.16 -8.15
CA GLY A 103 -20.61 20.53 -8.33
C GLY A 103 -20.53 19.03 -8.69
N VAL A 104 -19.45 18.33 -8.27
CA VAL A 104 -19.24 16.91 -8.53
C VAL A 104 -19.33 16.07 -7.25
N PRO A 105 -19.68 14.77 -7.34
CA PRO A 105 -19.71 13.90 -6.17
C PRO A 105 -18.32 13.69 -5.55
N ALA A 106 -18.27 13.46 -4.25
CA ALA A 106 -17.09 13.01 -3.54
C ALA A 106 -17.27 11.60 -2.99
N ILE A 107 -16.19 10.81 -2.93
CA ILE A 107 -16.19 9.47 -2.36
C ILE A 107 -15.00 9.27 -1.42
N ALA A 108 -15.31 8.82 -0.20
CA ALA A 108 -14.31 8.38 0.77
C ALA A 108 -13.80 6.98 0.40
N VAL A 109 -12.50 6.84 0.29
CA VAL A 109 -11.83 5.59 -0.05
C VAL A 109 -11.08 5.06 1.16
N HIS A 110 -11.12 3.75 1.34
CA HIS A 110 -10.34 3.05 2.33
C HIS A 110 -8.90 2.90 1.84
N HIS A 111 -7.93 3.37 2.62
CA HIS A 111 -6.51 3.36 2.25
C HIS A 111 -5.99 1.97 1.82
N LEU A 112 -6.31 0.93 2.60
CA LEU A 112 -5.88 -0.43 2.27
C LEU A 112 -6.56 -0.98 1.01
N GLU A 113 -7.79 -0.57 0.72
CA GLU A 113 -8.44 -0.91 -0.55
C GLU A 113 -7.67 -0.31 -1.73
N GLY A 114 -7.16 0.92 -1.59
CA GLY A 114 -6.26 1.50 -2.59
C GLY A 114 -5.06 0.59 -2.87
N HIS A 115 -4.35 0.16 -1.84
CA HIS A 115 -3.22 -0.76 -1.99
C HIS A 115 -3.61 -2.10 -2.64
N LEU A 116 -4.75 -2.70 -2.26
CA LEU A 116 -5.21 -3.97 -2.83
C LEU A 116 -5.53 -3.84 -4.33
N LEU A 117 -6.01 -2.68 -4.75
CA LEU A 117 -6.42 -2.42 -6.13
C LEU A 117 -5.34 -1.73 -6.99
N ALA A 118 -4.22 -1.28 -6.40
CA ALA A 118 -3.12 -0.65 -7.14
C ALA A 118 -2.61 -1.48 -8.33
N PRO A 119 -2.51 -2.83 -8.25
CA PRO A 119 -2.08 -3.64 -9.40
C PRO A 119 -3.07 -3.66 -10.58
N LEU A 120 -4.30 -3.16 -10.41
CA LEU A 120 -5.23 -2.96 -11.53
C LEU A 120 -4.79 -1.82 -12.48
N LEU A 121 -3.81 -1.00 -12.08
CA LEU A 121 -3.18 0.01 -12.94
C LEU A 121 -2.15 -0.57 -13.92
N GLU A 122 -1.76 -1.84 -13.76
CA GLU A 122 -0.77 -2.48 -14.60
C GLU A 122 -1.37 -3.00 -15.91
N ASP A 123 -0.52 -3.17 -16.94
CA ASP A 123 -0.94 -3.67 -18.25
C ASP A 123 -1.55 -5.07 -18.19
N GLU A 124 -1.09 -5.89 -17.24
CA GLU A 124 -1.62 -7.21 -16.95
C GLU A 124 -2.17 -7.25 -15.52
N PRO A 125 -3.42 -6.82 -15.31
CA PRO A 125 -4.03 -6.79 -13.98
C PRO A 125 -4.26 -8.19 -13.45
N PRO A 126 -4.25 -8.37 -12.11
CA PRO A 126 -4.59 -9.66 -11.50
C PRO A 126 -6.05 -10.05 -11.78
N PRO A 127 -6.33 -11.35 -11.92
CA PRO A 127 -7.70 -11.84 -11.98
C PRO A 127 -8.37 -11.76 -10.60
N PHE A 128 -9.70 -11.83 -10.57
CA PHE A 128 -10.47 -12.14 -9.37
C PHE A 128 -11.03 -13.56 -9.48
N PRO A 129 -11.09 -14.34 -8.39
CA PRO A 129 -10.51 -14.06 -7.08
C PRO A 129 -9.00 -14.24 -7.05
N HIS A 130 -8.33 -13.64 -6.04
CA HIS A 130 -6.90 -13.82 -5.77
C HIS A 130 -6.59 -13.68 -4.28
N VAL A 131 -5.43 -14.18 -3.84
CA VAL A 131 -4.88 -13.87 -2.52
C VAL A 131 -4.05 -12.58 -2.61
N ALA A 132 -4.22 -11.67 -1.66
CA ALA A 132 -3.38 -10.49 -1.53
C ALA A 132 -2.52 -10.57 -0.26
N LEU A 133 -1.21 -10.34 -0.42
CA LEU A 133 -0.27 -10.07 0.66
C LEU A 133 -0.04 -8.56 0.72
N LEU A 134 -0.68 -7.89 1.67
CA LEU A 134 -0.51 -6.48 1.94
C LEU A 134 0.57 -6.28 2.99
N VAL A 135 1.69 -5.67 2.61
CA VAL A 135 2.86 -5.49 3.47
C VAL A 135 3.39 -4.06 3.40
N SER A 136 3.19 -3.29 4.47
CA SER A 136 3.60 -1.88 4.57
C SER A 136 4.30 -1.59 5.90
N GLY A 137 4.59 -0.31 6.16
CA GLY A 137 5.10 0.15 7.46
C GLY A 137 4.15 -0.14 8.60
N GLY A 138 2.82 -0.05 8.37
CA GLY A 138 1.80 -0.23 9.42
C GLY A 138 0.99 -1.52 9.33
N HIS A 139 1.05 -2.26 8.23
CA HIS A 139 0.19 -3.42 8.00
C HIS A 139 0.95 -4.63 7.46
N THR A 140 0.57 -5.81 7.92
CA THR A 140 0.97 -7.09 7.34
C THR A 140 -0.24 -8.02 7.40
N MET A 141 -0.85 -8.27 6.24
CA MET A 141 -2.13 -8.97 6.13
C MET A 141 -2.13 -9.91 4.93
N LEU A 142 -2.82 -11.04 5.07
CA LEU A 142 -3.23 -11.92 3.98
C LEU A 142 -4.74 -11.81 3.82
N ILE A 143 -5.19 -11.57 2.62
CA ILE A 143 -6.58 -11.24 2.32
C ILE A 143 -6.99 -12.04 1.08
N GLU A 144 -8.14 -12.70 1.12
CA GLU A 144 -8.79 -13.19 -0.08
C GLU A 144 -9.62 -12.06 -0.69
N VAL A 145 -9.36 -11.76 -1.95
CA VAL A 145 -10.00 -10.69 -2.71
C VAL A 145 -10.89 -11.35 -3.76
N GLN A 146 -12.18 -11.40 -3.51
CA GLN A 146 -13.16 -11.98 -4.44
C GLN A 146 -13.61 -10.97 -5.50
N GLY A 147 -13.49 -9.68 -5.19
CA GLY A 147 -13.83 -8.58 -6.05
C GLY A 147 -13.69 -7.26 -5.30
N ILE A 148 -13.94 -6.14 -5.98
CA ILE A 148 -13.83 -4.80 -5.36
C ILE A 148 -14.87 -4.67 -4.25
N GLY A 149 -14.42 -4.39 -3.01
CA GLY A 149 -15.27 -4.31 -1.82
C GLY A 149 -15.63 -5.66 -1.23
N GLN A 150 -15.07 -6.78 -1.71
CA GLN A 150 -15.31 -8.14 -1.22
C GLN A 150 -13.99 -8.75 -0.74
N TYR A 151 -13.70 -8.52 0.52
CA TYR A 151 -12.42 -8.85 1.14
C TYR A 151 -12.63 -9.74 2.35
N GLU A 152 -11.94 -10.89 2.38
CA GLU A 152 -11.90 -11.79 3.52
C GLU A 152 -10.51 -11.78 4.13
N LEU A 153 -10.40 -11.40 5.40
CA LEU A 153 -9.12 -11.41 6.12
C LEU A 153 -8.78 -12.84 6.49
N LEU A 154 -7.71 -13.37 5.90
CA LEU A 154 -7.20 -14.73 6.17
C LEU A 154 -6.23 -14.75 7.36
N GLY A 155 -5.45 -13.69 7.54
CA GLY A 155 -4.52 -13.54 8.65
C GLY A 155 -3.85 -12.17 8.65
N GLU A 156 -3.42 -11.73 9.82
CA GLU A 156 -2.73 -10.45 10.00
C GLU A 156 -1.66 -10.54 11.07
N THR A 157 -0.82 -9.51 11.16
CA THR A 157 0.16 -9.45 12.26
C THR A 157 -0.53 -9.20 13.59
N ARG A 158 -0.06 -9.89 14.63
CA ARG A 158 -0.54 -9.73 16.01
C ARG A 158 0.18 -8.64 16.79
N ASP A 159 1.25 -8.10 16.19
CA ASP A 159 2.10 -7.09 16.84
C ASP A 159 2.71 -6.16 15.76
N ASP A 160 4.03 -6.07 15.64
CA ASP A 160 4.68 -5.22 14.66
C ASP A 160 4.36 -5.66 13.21
N ALA A 161 4.19 -4.71 12.31
CA ALA A 161 4.16 -4.98 10.86
C ALA A 161 5.57 -5.32 10.35
N ALA A 162 5.64 -5.98 9.19
CA ALA A 162 6.92 -6.34 8.57
C ALA A 162 7.78 -5.10 8.26
N GLY A 163 7.20 -4.02 7.73
CA GLY A 163 7.92 -2.77 7.47
C GLY A 163 8.39 -2.11 8.75
N GLU A 164 7.58 -2.12 9.80
CA GLU A 164 7.97 -1.65 11.13
C GLU A 164 9.14 -2.45 11.71
N ALA A 165 9.19 -3.77 11.47
CA ALA A 165 10.30 -4.62 11.89
C ALA A 165 11.60 -4.26 11.14
N PHE A 166 11.51 -3.95 9.83
CA PHE A 166 12.63 -3.41 9.06
C PHE A 166 13.12 -2.08 9.63
N ASP A 167 12.23 -1.11 9.87
CA ASP A 167 12.58 0.23 10.37
C ASP A 167 13.17 0.18 11.78
N LYS A 168 12.59 -0.61 12.68
CA LYS A 168 13.10 -0.81 14.03
C LYS A 168 14.49 -1.43 14.04
N THR A 169 14.74 -2.41 13.15
CA THR A 169 16.07 -3.03 13.00
C THR A 169 17.07 -2.03 12.43
N ALA A 170 16.72 -1.30 11.38
CA ALA A 170 17.54 -0.27 10.80
C ALA A 170 17.99 0.77 11.85
N LYS A 171 17.06 1.22 12.69
CA LYS A 171 17.34 2.13 13.80
C LYS A 171 18.34 1.54 14.81
N LEU A 172 18.23 0.25 15.15
CA LEU A 172 19.17 -0.43 16.05
C LEU A 172 20.58 -0.51 15.45
N LEU A 173 20.71 -0.59 14.13
CA LEU A 173 21.97 -0.60 13.40
C LEU A 173 22.53 0.81 13.12
N GLY A 174 21.79 1.87 13.51
CA GLY A 174 22.17 3.27 13.27
C GLY A 174 21.97 3.72 11.82
N LEU A 175 21.05 3.09 11.08
CA LEU A 175 20.69 3.47 9.72
C LEU A 175 19.67 4.62 9.72
N PRO A 176 19.67 5.46 8.66
CA PRO A 176 18.72 6.57 8.55
C PRO A 176 17.28 6.08 8.28
N TYR A 177 16.32 6.97 8.48
CA TYR A 177 14.93 6.78 8.10
C TYR A 177 14.69 7.23 6.63
N PRO A 178 13.87 6.49 5.85
CA PRO A 178 13.20 5.22 6.16
C PRO A 178 14.17 4.04 6.17
N GLY A 179 14.02 3.16 7.18
CA GLY A 179 15.00 2.12 7.46
C GLY A 179 14.94 0.92 6.52
N GLY A 180 13.77 0.57 5.99
CA GLY A 180 13.58 -0.61 5.16
C GLY A 180 14.49 -0.66 3.92
N PRO A 181 14.51 0.36 3.05
CA PRO A 181 15.40 0.41 1.88
C PRO A 181 16.89 0.39 2.27
N GLU A 182 17.27 1.08 3.35
CA GLU A 182 18.63 1.14 3.84
C GLU A 182 19.11 -0.21 4.36
N LEU A 183 18.24 -0.92 5.12
CA LEU A 183 18.54 -2.25 5.62
C LEU A 183 18.65 -3.26 4.48
N ALA A 184 17.78 -3.21 3.48
CA ALA A 184 17.86 -4.09 2.31
C ALA A 184 19.17 -3.88 1.55
N ARG A 185 19.58 -2.62 1.32
CA ARG A 185 20.87 -2.29 0.67
C ARG A 185 22.07 -2.77 1.49
N MET A 186 22.02 -2.65 2.82
CA MET A 186 23.07 -3.17 3.70
C MET A 186 23.11 -4.71 3.66
N ALA A 187 21.97 -5.37 3.59
CA ALA A 187 21.87 -6.83 3.47
C ALA A 187 22.49 -7.37 2.19
N ASP A 188 22.42 -6.62 1.07
CA ASP A 188 23.04 -6.99 -0.21
C ASP A 188 24.59 -7.04 -0.13
N ALA A 189 25.20 -6.35 0.83
CA ALA A 189 26.66 -6.33 1.05
C ALA A 189 27.15 -7.42 2.03
N ALA A 190 26.24 -8.24 2.55
CA ALA A 190 26.60 -9.27 3.52
C ALA A 190 27.37 -10.43 2.88
N THR A 191 28.33 -10.95 3.62
CA THR A 191 28.99 -12.22 3.28
C THR A 191 28.21 -13.43 3.77
N GLY A 192 27.25 -13.22 4.68
CA GLY A 192 26.30 -14.19 5.20
C GLY A 192 26.83 -15.10 6.31
N GLY A 193 25.92 -15.67 7.08
CA GLY A 193 26.21 -16.81 7.96
C GLY A 193 26.53 -16.52 9.42
N SER A 194 26.75 -15.28 9.82
CA SER A 194 27.10 -14.96 11.22
C SER A 194 25.92 -15.01 12.18
N PHE A 195 24.70 -14.79 11.69
CA PHE A 195 23.49 -14.71 12.51
C PHE A 195 22.34 -15.53 11.95
N THR A 196 21.52 -16.05 12.88
CA THR A 196 20.23 -16.65 12.59
C THR A 196 19.20 -16.08 13.54
N PHE A 197 18.12 -15.49 13.01
CA PHE A 197 17.05 -14.92 13.82
C PHE A 197 15.81 -15.80 13.79
N PRO A 198 14.93 -15.71 14.80
CA PRO A 198 13.70 -16.49 14.86
C PRO A 198 12.73 -16.09 13.73
N ARG A 199 11.89 -17.05 13.31
CA ARG A 199 10.72 -16.86 12.42
C ARG A 199 9.46 -17.09 13.23
N PRO A 200 9.00 -16.07 13.97
CA PRO A 200 7.87 -16.27 14.88
C PRO A 200 6.63 -16.76 14.13
N MET A 201 5.89 -17.68 14.75
CA MET A 201 4.64 -18.27 14.25
C MET A 201 4.76 -19.04 12.91
N LEU A 202 5.95 -19.27 12.37
CA LEU A 202 6.11 -20.03 11.13
C LEU A 202 5.83 -21.52 11.35
N ASP A 203 6.15 -22.05 12.52
CA ASP A 203 5.92 -23.42 12.98
C ASP A 203 4.46 -23.69 13.40
N ARG A 204 3.64 -22.64 13.54
CA ARG A 204 2.24 -22.76 13.95
C ARG A 204 1.31 -22.87 12.75
N PRO A 205 0.20 -23.62 12.87
CA PRO A 205 -0.87 -23.56 11.89
C PRO A 205 -1.47 -22.15 11.86
N GLY A 206 -2.09 -21.78 10.73
CA GLY A 206 -2.72 -20.46 10.54
C GLY A 206 -1.84 -19.48 9.82
N LEU A 207 -2.41 -18.30 9.54
CA LEU A 207 -1.88 -17.30 8.63
C LEU A 207 -1.47 -15.99 9.33
N GLU A 208 -1.55 -15.95 10.65
CA GLU A 208 -1.12 -14.77 11.41
C GLU A 208 0.39 -14.64 11.42
N PHE A 209 0.86 -13.40 11.57
CA PHE A 209 2.26 -13.04 11.68
C PHE A 209 2.59 -12.50 13.08
N SER A 210 3.89 -12.43 13.38
CA SER A 210 4.45 -11.71 14.52
C SER A 210 5.89 -11.35 14.21
N PHE A 211 6.29 -10.11 14.46
CA PHE A 211 7.65 -9.64 14.24
C PHE A 211 8.28 -8.94 15.45
N SER A 212 7.53 -8.70 16.54
CA SER A 212 8.06 -8.02 17.74
C SER A 212 9.19 -8.80 18.40
N GLY A 213 9.14 -10.13 18.40
CA GLY A 213 10.21 -11.00 18.91
C GLY A 213 11.51 -10.88 18.13
N LEU A 214 11.43 -10.59 16.83
CA LEU A 214 12.60 -10.38 15.99
C LEU A 214 13.41 -9.16 16.44
N LYS A 215 12.74 -8.03 16.75
CA LYS A 215 13.39 -6.84 17.29
C LYS A 215 14.20 -7.14 18.55
N THR A 216 13.63 -7.91 19.49
CA THR A 216 14.30 -8.28 20.72
C THR A 216 15.54 -9.15 20.46
N ALA A 217 15.43 -10.12 19.55
CA ALA A 217 16.56 -10.97 19.16
C ALA A 217 17.71 -10.16 18.53
N VAL A 218 17.37 -9.21 17.64
CA VAL A 218 18.36 -8.28 17.05
C VAL A 218 19.01 -7.41 18.11
N LEU A 219 18.25 -6.85 19.04
CA LEU A 219 18.78 -6.04 20.14
C LEU A 219 19.80 -6.80 20.98
N HIS A 220 19.52 -8.07 21.29
CA HIS A 220 20.47 -8.93 22.01
C HIS A 220 21.74 -9.18 21.19
N ALA A 221 21.62 -9.48 19.90
CA ALA A 221 22.78 -9.68 19.01
C ALA A 221 23.66 -8.43 18.91
N VAL A 222 23.03 -7.24 18.73
CA VAL A 222 23.74 -5.96 18.65
C VAL A 222 24.47 -5.64 19.97
N ARG A 223 23.89 -5.96 21.11
CA ARG A 223 24.52 -5.72 22.43
C ARG A 223 25.63 -6.72 22.78
N ALA A 224 25.58 -7.92 22.23
CA ALA A 224 26.53 -8.98 22.50
C ALA A 224 27.83 -8.88 21.69
N HIS A 225 27.86 -8.03 20.65
CA HIS A 225 28.99 -7.94 19.71
C HIS A 225 29.42 -6.49 19.48
N GLU A 226 30.70 -6.29 19.23
CA GLU A 226 31.17 -5.03 18.67
C GLU A 226 30.76 -4.93 17.19
N MET A 227 29.83 -4.04 16.88
CA MET A 227 29.19 -3.93 15.56
C MET A 227 30.11 -3.34 14.51
N THR A 228 30.96 -4.15 13.93
CA THR A 228 31.74 -3.79 12.73
C THR A 228 30.79 -3.62 11.51
N PRO A 229 31.21 -2.90 10.45
CA PRO A 229 30.41 -2.78 9.22
C PRO A 229 30.00 -4.15 8.63
N ALA A 230 30.88 -5.14 8.64
CA ALA A 230 30.58 -6.50 8.16
C ALA A 230 29.49 -7.18 9.02
N LEU A 231 29.60 -7.12 10.36
CA LEU A 231 28.59 -7.69 11.24
C LEU A 231 27.23 -6.99 11.14
N LYS A 232 27.23 -5.67 10.91
CA LYS A 232 25.96 -4.94 10.63
C LYS A 232 25.29 -5.46 9.35
N SER A 233 26.06 -5.71 8.29
CA SER A 233 25.55 -6.27 7.04
C SER A 233 25.02 -7.69 7.24
N ASP A 234 25.72 -8.52 8.01
CA ASP A 234 25.28 -9.88 8.33
C ASP A 234 23.98 -9.89 9.17
N VAL A 235 23.85 -8.97 10.14
CA VAL A 235 22.60 -8.78 10.89
C VAL A 235 21.47 -8.34 9.96
N ALA A 236 21.71 -7.35 9.09
CA ALA A 236 20.73 -6.86 8.15
C ALA A 236 20.23 -7.98 7.22
N HIS A 237 21.18 -8.78 6.68
CA HIS A 237 20.87 -9.94 5.86
C HIS A 237 20.01 -10.97 6.60
N ALA A 238 20.43 -11.39 7.79
CA ALA A 238 19.74 -12.41 8.56
C ALA A 238 18.32 -11.98 8.97
N VAL A 239 18.10 -10.68 9.26
CA VAL A 239 16.79 -10.11 9.53
C VAL A 239 15.91 -10.11 8.29
N GLN A 240 16.45 -9.62 7.14
CA GLN A 240 15.73 -9.65 5.88
C GLN A 240 15.30 -11.08 5.53
N GLU A 241 16.22 -12.05 5.67
CA GLU A 241 15.93 -13.47 5.45
C GLU A 241 14.78 -13.96 6.36
N ALA A 242 14.80 -13.63 7.65
CA ALA A 242 13.76 -14.06 8.58
C ALA A 242 12.38 -13.50 8.23
N ILE A 243 12.30 -12.21 7.85
CA ILE A 243 11.06 -11.57 7.45
C ILE A 243 10.56 -12.15 6.12
N VAL A 244 11.42 -12.21 5.10
CA VAL A 244 11.07 -12.68 3.75
C VAL A 244 10.62 -14.14 3.79
N GLU A 245 11.34 -15.03 4.48
CA GLU A 245 10.96 -16.43 4.62
C GLU A 245 9.58 -16.58 5.28
N THR A 246 9.31 -15.80 6.32
CA THR A 246 8.02 -15.82 7.01
C THR A 246 6.88 -15.36 6.07
N LEU A 247 7.07 -14.25 5.34
CA LEU A 247 6.09 -13.72 4.41
C LEU A 247 5.80 -14.71 3.27
N VAL A 248 6.86 -15.28 2.66
CA VAL A 248 6.73 -16.25 1.56
C VAL A 248 6.00 -17.52 2.01
N ALA A 249 6.40 -18.10 3.15
CA ALA A 249 5.79 -19.34 3.62
C ALA A 249 4.29 -19.16 3.97
N LYS A 250 3.93 -18.03 4.58
CA LYS A 250 2.53 -17.74 4.90
C LYS A 250 1.70 -17.40 3.65
N ALA A 251 2.27 -16.69 2.67
CA ALA A 251 1.60 -16.43 1.39
C ALA A 251 1.32 -17.74 0.62
N VAL A 252 2.29 -18.65 0.57
CA VAL A 252 2.10 -19.96 -0.04
C VAL A 252 1.03 -20.77 0.68
N ARG A 253 1.04 -20.77 2.01
CA ARG A 253 0.01 -21.44 2.80
C ARG A 253 -1.39 -20.86 2.56
N ALA A 254 -1.50 -19.53 2.36
CA ALA A 254 -2.77 -18.90 2.02
C ALA A 254 -3.29 -19.35 0.65
N LEU A 255 -2.41 -19.43 -0.36
CA LEU A 255 -2.75 -19.99 -1.68
C LEU A 255 -3.19 -21.46 -1.59
N GLU A 256 -2.54 -22.27 -0.75
CA GLU A 256 -2.95 -23.67 -0.50
C GLU A 256 -4.32 -23.77 0.16
N GLN A 257 -4.57 -22.93 1.14
CA GLN A 257 -5.80 -22.94 1.93
C GLN A 257 -7.01 -22.46 1.11
N THR A 258 -6.82 -21.49 0.23
CA THR A 258 -7.88 -20.94 -0.64
C THR A 258 -8.04 -21.72 -1.95
N GLY A 259 -7.04 -22.51 -2.35
CA GLY A 259 -7.02 -23.18 -3.66
C GLY A 259 -6.77 -22.23 -4.83
N LEU A 260 -6.34 -20.99 -4.56
CA LEU A 260 -6.05 -19.98 -5.59
C LEU A 260 -4.58 -20.06 -6.03
N ASP A 261 -4.31 -19.61 -7.25
CA ASP A 261 -2.98 -19.59 -7.88
C ASP A 261 -2.45 -18.18 -8.17
N ALA A 262 -3.30 -17.16 -8.04
CA ALA A 262 -2.91 -15.77 -8.22
C ALA A 262 -2.61 -15.11 -6.85
N LEU A 263 -1.41 -14.53 -6.72
CA LEU A 263 -0.97 -13.76 -5.55
C LEU A 263 -0.73 -12.30 -5.94
N VAL A 264 -1.41 -11.38 -5.30
CA VAL A 264 -1.10 -9.95 -5.37
C VAL A 264 -0.20 -9.57 -4.19
N VAL A 265 0.83 -8.76 -4.41
CA VAL A 265 1.69 -8.25 -3.33
C VAL A 265 1.77 -6.73 -3.44
N SER A 266 1.32 -6.04 -2.40
CA SER A 266 1.24 -4.57 -2.38
C SER A 266 1.69 -3.98 -1.04
N GLY A 267 1.83 -2.65 -0.99
CA GLY A 267 2.41 -1.92 0.14
C GLY A 267 3.93 -1.76 0.01
N GLY A 268 4.53 -0.83 0.76
CA GLY A 268 5.93 -0.42 0.60
C GLY A 268 6.97 -1.55 0.67
N VAL A 269 6.72 -2.58 1.49
CA VAL A 269 7.63 -3.74 1.59
C VAL A 269 7.60 -4.59 0.31
N SER A 270 6.55 -4.51 -0.50
CA SER A 270 6.48 -5.19 -1.81
C SER A 270 7.55 -4.73 -2.81
N ALA A 271 8.21 -3.61 -2.56
CA ALA A 271 9.35 -3.15 -3.34
C ALA A 271 10.66 -3.92 -3.04
N ASN A 272 10.71 -4.72 -1.96
CA ASN A 272 11.89 -5.49 -1.58
C ASN A 272 12.21 -6.56 -2.64
N ARG A 273 13.40 -6.48 -3.24
CA ARG A 273 13.82 -7.35 -4.35
C ARG A 273 13.92 -8.82 -3.94
N THR A 274 14.42 -9.09 -2.73
CA THR A 274 14.57 -10.47 -2.22
C THR A 274 13.20 -11.11 -2.01
N LEU A 275 12.23 -10.34 -1.49
CA LEU A 275 10.85 -10.80 -1.34
C LEU A 275 10.22 -11.15 -2.71
N ARG A 276 10.32 -10.25 -3.70
CA ARG A 276 9.81 -10.48 -5.05
C ARG A 276 10.42 -11.74 -5.66
N ALA A 277 11.74 -11.83 -5.70
CA ALA A 277 12.44 -12.96 -6.31
C ALA A 277 12.04 -14.31 -5.69
N ARG A 278 11.87 -14.35 -4.35
CA ARG A 278 11.43 -15.57 -3.66
C ARG A 278 9.98 -15.93 -3.89
N LEU A 279 9.09 -14.95 -3.89
CA LEU A 279 7.67 -15.18 -4.19
C LEU A 279 7.51 -15.67 -5.62
N ASP A 280 8.13 -15.01 -6.61
CA ASP A 280 8.08 -15.41 -8.02
C ASP A 280 8.58 -16.85 -8.20
N ALA A 281 9.73 -17.18 -7.62
CA ALA A 281 10.29 -18.54 -7.72
C ALA A 281 9.41 -19.58 -7.02
N THR A 282 8.81 -19.25 -5.86
CA THR A 282 8.07 -20.22 -5.05
C THR A 282 6.65 -20.44 -5.59
N VAL A 283 5.94 -19.36 -5.91
CA VAL A 283 4.60 -19.41 -6.51
C VAL A 283 4.65 -19.97 -7.92
N GLY A 284 5.65 -19.56 -8.72
CA GLY A 284 5.84 -20.07 -10.09
C GLY A 284 6.08 -21.58 -10.15
N ARG A 285 6.87 -22.16 -9.20
CA ARG A 285 7.04 -23.63 -9.11
C ARG A 285 5.74 -24.39 -8.85
N ARG A 286 4.72 -23.71 -8.33
CA ARG A 286 3.38 -24.28 -8.08
C ARG A 286 2.41 -24.05 -9.24
N GLY A 287 2.88 -23.43 -10.33
CA GLY A 287 2.04 -23.06 -11.47
C GLY A 287 1.24 -21.77 -11.27
N GLY A 288 1.43 -21.08 -10.15
CA GLY A 288 0.77 -19.80 -9.85
C GLY A 288 1.53 -18.59 -10.42
N ARG A 289 0.93 -17.42 -10.28
CA ARG A 289 1.51 -16.15 -10.73
C ARG A 289 1.43 -15.08 -9.65
N VAL A 290 2.49 -14.27 -9.54
CA VAL A 290 2.53 -13.11 -8.63
C VAL A 290 2.35 -11.81 -9.41
N TYR A 291 1.54 -10.92 -8.86
CA TYR A 291 1.23 -9.60 -9.42
C TYR A 291 1.68 -8.51 -8.46
N TYR A 292 2.33 -7.51 -8.99
CA TYR A 292 2.84 -6.37 -8.23
C TYR A 292 2.43 -5.07 -8.90
N PRO A 293 2.16 -4.01 -8.14
CA PRO A 293 2.17 -2.69 -8.72
C PRO A 293 3.61 -2.34 -9.12
N ARG A 294 3.78 -1.45 -10.10
CA ARG A 294 5.09 -0.86 -10.40
C ARG A 294 5.65 -0.16 -9.17
N ILE A 295 6.96 -0.03 -9.09
CA ILE A 295 7.66 0.42 -7.86
C ILE A 295 7.11 1.75 -7.32
N GLU A 296 6.78 2.70 -8.21
CA GLU A 296 6.23 4.00 -7.85
C GLU A 296 4.85 3.94 -7.15
N PHE A 297 4.11 2.83 -7.29
CA PHE A 297 2.79 2.61 -6.68
C PHE A 297 2.81 1.61 -5.52
N CYS A 298 4.00 1.15 -5.10
CA CYS A 298 4.12 0.28 -3.92
C CYS A 298 3.87 1.05 -2.61
N THR A 299 4.33 2.31 -2.53
CA THR A 299 4.11 3.19 -1.38
C THR A 299 2.81 3.96 -1.52
N ASP A 300 2.44 4.74 -0.49
CA ASP A 300 1.24 5.56 -0.46
C ASP A 300 1.23 6.53 -1.64
N ASN A 301 0.13 6.55 -2.39
CA ASN A 301 -0.01 7.34 -3.60
C ASN A 301 -1.49 7.60 -3.95
N ALA A 302 -1.77 8.63 -4.74
CA ALA A 302 -3.14 8.97 -5.13
C ALA A 302 -3.67 8.13 -6.30
N ALA A 303 -2.81 7.48 -7.09
CA ALA A 303 -3.26 6.64 -8.20
C ALA A 303 -4.02 5.40 -7.68
N MET A 304 -3.56 4.77 -6.58
CA MET A 304 -4.25 3.66 -5.94
C MET A 304 -5.63 4.06 -5.40
N ILE A 305 -5.75 5.29 -4.89
CA ILE A 305 -7.02 5.84 -4.40
C ILE A 305 -7.95 6.15 -5.57
N ALA A 306 -7.38 6.58 -6.70
CA ALA A 306 -8.15 6.82 -7.92
C ALA A 306 -8.80 5.53 -8.45
N VAL A 307 -8.11 4.39 -8.43
CA VAL A 307 -8.68 3.11 -8.89
C VAL A 307 -9.90 2.74 -8.07
N ALA A 308 -9.76 2.71 -6.75
CA ALA A 308 -10.87 2.39 -5.84
C ALA A 308 -12.02 3.40 -5.95
N GLY A 309 -11.69 4.70 -5.99
CA GLY A 309 -12.66 5.78 -6.11
C GLY A 309 -13.45 5.73 -7.42
N LEU A 310 -12.75 5.48 -8.55
CA LEU A 310 -13.38 5.35 -9.86
C LEU A 310 -14.38 4.18 -9.90
N ALA A 311 -13.97 3.02 -9.39
CA ALA A 311 -14.83 1.84 -9.36
C ALA A 311 -16.10 2.08 -8.51
N ARG A 312 -15.95 2.72 -7.35
CA ARG A 312 -17.07 3.04 -6.46
C ARG A 312 -18.01 4.11 -7.03
N LEU A 313 -17.46 5.18 -7.60
CA LEU A 313 -18.24 6.22 -8.24
C LEU A 313 -18.98 5.70 -9.50
N ALA A 314 -18.34 4.85 -10.30
CA ALA A 314 -18.95 4.20 -11.46
C ALA A 314 -20.11 3.28 -11.06
N ALA A 315 -20.06 2.68 -9.86
CA ALA A 315 -21.15 1.91 -9.27
C ALA A 315 -22.23 2.79 -8.60
N GLY A 316 -22.18 4.12 -8.76
CA GLY A 316 -23.14 5.06 -8.21
C GLY A 316 -23.00 5.32 -6.69
N GLN A 317 -21.88 4.88 -6.09
CA GLN A 317 -21.59 5.19 -4.69
C GLN A 317 -21.01 6.60 -4.56
N HIS A 318 -21.51 7.37 -3.64
CA HIS A 318 -20.97 8.68 -3.27
C HIS A 318 -21.36 9.01 -1.82
N ASP A 319 -20.62 9.93 -1.22
CA ASP A 319 -20.86 10.33 0.16
C ASP A 319 -21.74 11.58 0.25
N THR A 320 -22.35 11.75 1.42
CA THR A 320 -23.01 13.00 1.81
C THR A 320 -21.98 14.10 2.06
N LEU A 321 -22.37 15.34 2.31
CA LEU A 321 -21.45 16.45 2.58
C LEU A 321 -20.69 16.31 3.90
N SER A 322 -21.09 15.43 4.81
CA SER A 322 -20.39 15.25 6.09
C SER A 322 -19.01 14.59 5.90
N ILE A 323 -17.98 15.17 6.52
CA ILE A 323 -16.61 14.59 6.51
C ILE A 323 -16.53 13.55 7.62
N ARG A 324 -16.09 12.34 7.24
CA ARG A 324 -15.83 11.23 8.18
C ARG A 324 -14.42 10.69 7.92
N ALA A 325 -13.46 11.14 8.71
CA ALA A 325 -12.13 10.54 8.75
C ALA A 325 -12.08 9.48 9.86
N ARG A 326 -11.45 8.34 9.59
CA ARG A 326 -11.36 7.20 10.52
C ARG A 326 -9.90 6.79 10.70
N ALA A 327 -9.30 7.15 11.83
CA ALA A 327 -7.94 6.73 12.13
C ALA A 327 -7.78 5.19 12.15
N GLN A 328 -8.82 4.50 12.61
CA GLN A 328 -8.99 3.05 12.53
C GLN A 328 -10.25 2.75 11.71
N TRP A 329 -10.07 1.93 10.68
CA TRP A 329 -11.17 1.49 9.82
C TRP A 329 -10.90 0.05 9.41
N PRO A 330 -11.60 -0.93 10.01
CA PRO A 330 -11.44 -2.33 9.64
C PRO A 330 -11.85 -2.59 8.19
N LEU A 331 -11.06 -3.37 7.46
CA LEU A 331 -11.34 -3.71 6.05
C LEU A 331 -12.69 -4.43 5.87
N LYS A 332 -13.09 -5.24 6.85
CA LYS A 332 -14.38 -5.94 6.88
C LYS A 332 -15.62 -5.03 6.89
N ASP A 333 -15.45 -3.76 7.23
CA ASP A 333 -16.53 -2.77 7.22
C ASP A 333 -16.78 -2.20 5.81
N LEU A 334 -15.98 -2.57 4.83
CA LEU A 334 -16.23 -2.24 3.43
C LEU A 334 -17.37 -3.10 2.87
N HIS A 335 -18.16 -2.48 2.03
CA HIS A 335 -19.23 -3.15 1.32
C HIS A 335 -18.84 -3.39 -0.13
N ALA A 336 -19.31 -4.52 -0.68
CA ALA A 336 -19.23 -4.82 -2.10
C ALA A 336 -19.81 -3.66 -2.93
N LEU A 337 -19.32 -3.52 -4.15
CA LEU A 337 -19.95 -2.62 -5.10
C LEU A 337 -21.42 -3.08 -5.27
N ARG A 338 -22.37 -2.18 -5.03
CA ARG A 338 -23.78 -2.48 -5.31
C ARG A 338 -23.91 -2.62 -6.82
N ALA A 339 -24.37 -3.78 -7.28
CA ALA A 339 -24.83 -3.90 -8.65
C ALA A 339 -25.93 -2.86 -8.86
N THR A 340 -25.70 -1.92 -9.78
CA THR A 340 -26.79 -1.06 -10.25
C THR A 340 -27.88 -1.98 -10.77
N PRO A 341 -29.18 -1.81 -10.40
CA PRO A 341 -30.25 -2.56 -11.04
C PRO A 341 -30.27 -2.16 -12.51
N GLN A 342 -29.54 -2.88 -13.33
CA GLN A 342 -29.59 -2.76 -14.78
C GLN A 342 -30.51 -3.84 -15.30
N GLY A 343 -31.57 -3.38 -15.99
CA GLY A 343 -32.21 -4.20 -17.00
C GLY A 343 -31.15 -4.66 -18.00
N ASP A 344 -31.05 -5.95 -18.20
CA ASP A 344 -30.30 -6.69 -19.25
C ASP A 344 -29.07 -5.99 -19.84
N ARG A 345 -27.95 -5.98 -19.10
CA ARG A 345 -26.60 -5.79 -19.68
C ARG A 345 -25.61 -6.69 -18.95
N ALA A 346 -24.73 -7.30 -19.76
CA ALA A 346 -23.69 -8.23 -19.35
C ALA A 346 -22.93 -7.82 -18.07
N GLU A 347 -22.49 -8.83 -17.30
CA GLU A 347 -21.68 -8.65 -16.09
C GLU A 347 -20.61 -7.56 -16.28
N PRO A 348 -20.46 -6.64 -15.31
CA PRO A 348 -19.44 -5.62 -15.40
C PRO A 348 -18.05 -6.28 -15.38
N ARG A 349 -17.42 -6.32 -16.53
CA ARG A 349 -15.99 -6.67 -16.60
C ARG A 349 -15.22 -5.64 -15.77
N PRO A 350 -14.22 -6.06 -14.98
CA PRO A 350 -13.34 -5.12 -14.30
C PRO A 350 -12.77 -4.15 -15.35
N PRO A 351 -12.60 -2.86 -15.02
CA PRO A 351 -12.03 -1.90 -15.94
C PRO A 351 -10.64 -2.37 -16.35
N THR A 352 -10.45 -2.73 -17.62
CA THR A 352 -9.14 -3.01 -18.18
C THR A 352 -8.52 -1.68 -18.59
N PHE A 353 -7.52 -1.23 -17.88
CA PHE A 353 -6.77 -0.01 -18.19
C PHE A 353 -5.71 -0.30 -19.27
N SER A 354 -6.13 -0.63 -20.49
CA SER A 354 -5.18 -0.79 -21.60
C SER A 354 -4.76 0.58 -22.12
N GLY A 355 -3.49 0.96 -21.92
CA GLY A 355 -2.88 2.05 -22.67
C GLY A 355 -2.14 3.14 -21.91
N ALA A 356 -1.34 2.81 -20.91
CA ALA A 356 -0.34 3.77 -20.42
C ALA A 356 0.83 3.86 -21.42
N LYS A 357 0.69 4.68 -22.47
CA LYS A 357 1.85 5.09 -23.27
C LYS A 357 2.83 5.82 -22.36
N ARG A 358 4.06 5.30 -22.27
CA ARG A 358 5.18 5.93 -21.56
C ARG A 358 5.27 7.41 -22.00
N ALA A 359 5.03 8.32 -21.08
CA ALA A 359 5.55 9.68 -21.21
C ALA A 359 7.08 9.57 -21.06
N ARG A 360 7.83 10.00 -22.08
CA ARG A 360 9.28 10.11 -22.08
C ARG A 360 9.71 11.29 -21.23
#